data_57dccb28fafb442ed76ed14290c5e0d5
#
_entry.id   57dccb28fafb442ed76ed14290c5e0d5
#
_cell.length_a   1.000
_cell.length_b   1.000
_cell.length_c   1.000
_cell.angle_alpha   90.00
_cell.angle_beta   90.00
_cell.angle_gamma   90.00
#
_symmetry.space_group_name_H-M   'P 1'
#
loop_
_entity.id
_entity.type
_entity.pdbx_description
1 polymer ?
#
loop_
_entity_poly.entity_id
_entity_poly.type
_entity_poly.pdbx_seq_one_letter_code
_entity_poly.pdbx_strand_id
1 'polypeptide(L)'
;MKDATRHDVVRAAQSAPLTFGWLLVLFVTTRIQRSAGRRGSRRIQRKHSTNLRRLSSEPSRVLAASLFWLDGRMWWPYVPMFVGVVAPAERRLRWWRWLLVGLTAHVTGTLAGQGFLRWSLKRGEAPRRLVNARDVGVSYFVLGVAGALSGYIRPQWRSRGQAAAVLALAGNATLRPTFTEVGHLTAFCVGLAAIPLAPDRDTVPYPADAAGRKIAP
;
A
#
# COMPACT_ATOMS: atom_id res chain seq x y z
N MET A 1 -30.76 -2.25 15.14
CA MET A 1 -29.28 -2.37 15.19
C MET A 1 -28.67 -2.88 13.89
N LYS A 2 -29.25 -3.88 13.19
CA LYS A 2 -28.74 -4.42 11.91
C LYS A 2 -28.82 -3.43 10.73
N ASP A 3 -29.86 -2.60 10.66
CA ASP A 3 -30.05 -1.65 9.56
C ASP A 3 -29.11 -0.44 9.64
N ALA A 4 -28.80 0.07 10.83
CA ALA A 4 -27.82 1.12 11.02
C ALA A 4 -26.43 0.68 10.52
N THR A 5 -26.00 -0.53 10.87
CA THR A 5 -24.71 -1.09 10.42
C THR A 5 -24.64 -1.25 8.91
N ARG A 6 -25.75 -1.64 8.26
CA ARG A 6 -25.82 -1.79 6.79
C ARG A 6 -25.73 -0.43 6.08
N HIS A 7 -26.42 0.59 6.58
CA HIS A 7 -26.36 1.95 6.05
C HIS A 7 -24.95 2.55 6.19
N ASP A 8 -24.28 2.31 7.32
CA ASP A 8 -22.92 2.81 7.54
C ASP A 8 -21.89 2.14 6.61
N VAL A 9 -22.02 0.84 6.38
CA VAL A 9 -21.16 0.10 5.42
C VAL A 9 -21.38 0.60 3.99
N VAL A 10 -22.62 0.82 3.57
CA VAL A 10 -22.93 1.34 2.23
C VAL A 10 -22.37 2.74 2.05
N ARG A 11 -22.56 3.63 3.02
CA ARG A 11 -21.99 5.00 2.99
C ARG A 11 -20.46 4.96 2.95
N ALA A 12 -19.83 4.09 3.73
CA ALA A 12 -18.39 3.91 3.71
C ALA A 12 -17.90 3.46 2.32
N ALA A 13 -18.58 2.49 1.70
CA ALA A 13 -18.25 2.01 0.36
C ALA A 13 -18.43 3.09 -0.71
N GLN A 14 -19.52 3.87 -0.64
CA GLN A 14 -19.78 4.99 -1.56
C GLN A 14 -18.77 6.13 -1.41
N SER A 15 -18.19 6.32 -0.22
CA SER A 15 -17.21 7.38 0.05
C SER A 15 -15.79 7.07 -0.44
N ALA A 16 -15.47 5.79 -0.76
CA ALA A 16 -14.16 5.36 -1.26
C ALA A 16 -14.34 4.17 -2.25
N PRO A 17 -15.02 4.41 -3.39
CA PRO A 17 -15.43 3.34 -4.30
C PRO A 17 -14.26 2.57 -4.92
N LEU A 18 -13.14 3.23 -5.21
CA LEU A 18 -11.97 2.57 -5.79
C LEU A 18 -11.31 1.61 -4.78
N THR A 19 -11.21 2.02 -3.52
CA THR A 19 -10.68 1.18 -2.43
C THR A 19 -11.50 -0.09 -2.25
N PHE A 20 -12.82 0.05 -2.16
CA PHE A 20 -13.69 -1.12 -1.95
C PHE A 20 -13.81 -1.99 -3.21
N GLY A 21 -13.81 -1.38 -4.40
CA GLY A 21 -13.69 -2.10 -5.67
C GLY A 21 -12.40 -2.91 -5.77
N TRP A 22 -11.27 -2.30 -5.38
CA TRP A 22 -9.99 -2.99 -5.34
C TRP A 22 -9.98 -4.15 -4.31
N LEU A 23 -10.52 -3.93 -3.12
CA LEU A 23 -10.64 -4.98 -2.11
C LEU A 23 -11.50 -6.16 -2.61
N LEU A 24 -12.58 -5.88 -3.36
CA LEU A 24 -13.40 -6.91 -4.02
C LEU A 24 -12.58 -7.70 -5.04
N VAL A 25 -11.77 -7.02 -5.87
CA VAL A 25 -10.88 -7.70 -6.82
C VAL A 25 -9.89 -8.60 -6.08
N LEU A 26 -9.28 -8.14 -4.98
CA LEU A 26 -8.38 -8.96 -4.16
C LEU A 26 -9.09 -10.16 -3.53
N PHE A 27 -10.34 -10.01 -3.14
CA PHE A 27 -11.17 -11.12 -2.68
C PHE A 27 -11.35 -12.16 -3.81
N VAL A 28 -11.77 -11.73 -4.99
CA VAL A 28 -12.03 -12.63 -6.14
C VAL A 28 -10.72 -13.32 -6.55
N THR A 29 -9.63 -12.61 -6.72
CA THR A 29 -8.33 -13.18 -7.12
C THR A 29 -7.80 -14.17 -6.08
N THR A 30 -8.00 -13.89 -4.79
CA THR A 30 -7.64 -14.82 -3.71
C THR A 30 -8.52 -16.08 -3.74
N ARG A 31 -9.81 -15.95 -4.06
CA ARG A 31 -10.71 -17.11 -4.25
C ARG A 31 -10.23 -17.98 -5.41
N ILE A 32 -9.87 -17.38 -6.53
CA ILE A 32 -9.30 -18.09 -7.69
C ILE A 32 -7.98 -18.79 -7.29
N GLN A 33 -7.10 -18.14 -6.55
CA GLN A 33 -5.87 -18.77 -6.07
C GLN A 33 -6.16 -19.98 -5.17
N ARG A 34 -7.14 -19.89 -4.29
CA ARG A 34 -7.52 -20.97 -3.37
C ARG A 34 -8.10 -22.17 -4.11
N SER A 35 -8.99 -21.95 -5.08
CA SER A 35 -9.61 -23.01 -5.90
C SER A 35 -8.60 -23.76 -6.76
N ALA A 36 -7.54 -23.09 -7.22
CA ALA A 36 -6.45 -23.70 -7.99
C ALA A 36 -5.54 -24.65 -7.18
N GLY A 37 -5.77 -24.81 -5.89
CA GLY A 37 -4.96 -25.63 -4.99
C GLY A 37 -3.55 -25.08 -4.78
N ARG A 38 -2.71 -25.82 -4.02
CA ARG A 38 -1.36 -25.34 -3.66
C ARG A 38 -0.43 -25.14 -4.87
N ARG A 39 -0.45 -26.07 -5.82
CA ARG A 39 0.42 -26.00 -7.03
C ARG A 39 -0.04 -24.90 -7.97
N GLY A 40 -1.36 -24.82 -8.25
CA GLY A 40 -1.95 -23.78 -9.08
C GLY A 40 -1.75 -22.38 -8.50
N SER A 41 -1.97 -22.18 -7.20
CA SER A 41 -1.71 -20.92 -6.50
C SER A 41 -0.26 -20.45 -6.68
N ARG A 42 0.74 -21.34 -6.47
CA ARG A 42 2.16 -20.99 -6.69
C ARG A 42 2.44 -20.61 -8.15
N ARG A 43 1.80 -21.27 -9.12
CA ARG A 43 1.94 -20.94 -10.54
C ARG A 43 1.38 -19.57 -10.86
N ILE A 44 0.17 -19.27 -10.36
CA ILE A 44 -0.49 -17.96 -10.50
C ILE A 44 0.39 -16.87 -9.89
N GLN A 45 0.84 -17.03 -8.66
CA GLN A 45 1.69 -16.07 -7.97
C GLN A 45 2.99 -15.79 -8.74
N ARG A 46 3.68 -16.83 -9.23
CA ARG A 46 4.88 -16.67 -10.07
C ARG A 46 4.60 -15.91 -11.36
N LYS A 47 3.40 -16.05 -11.92
CA LYS A 47 3.00 -15.38 -13.15
C LYS A 47 2.69 -13.91 -12.97
N HIS A 48 2.17 -13.52 -11.79
CA HIS A 48 1.61 -12.19 -11.53
C HIS A 48 2.38 -11.38 -10.48
N SER A 49 3.39 -11.95 -9.82
CA SER A 49 4.26 -11.20 -8.91
C SER A 49 5.44 -10.57 -9.65
N THR A 50 5.91 -9.43 -9.14
CA THR A 50 7.15 -8.83 -9.61
C THR A 50 8.33 -9.66 -9.17
N ASN A 51 9.21 -9.98 -10.10
CA ASN A 51 10.52 -10.58 -9.87
C ASN A 51 11.48 -10.09 -10.93
N LEU A 52 12.81 -10.20 -10.69
CA LEU A 52 13.83 -9.66 -11.59
C LEU A 52 13.70 -10.13 -13.03
N ARG A 53 13.40 -11.40 -13.24
CA ARG A 53 13.28 -11.99 -14.58
C ARG A 53 12.12 -11.40 -15.36
N ARG A 54 10.95 -11.28 -14.73
CA ARG A 54 9.75 -10.77 -15.40
C ARG A 54 9.75 -9.26 -15.54
N LEU A 55 10.33 -8.56 -14.55
CA LEU A 55 10.47 -7.11 -14.62
C LEU A 55 11.36 -6.68 -15.79
N SER A 56 12.33 -7.52 -16.20
CA SER A 56 13.16 -7.25 -17.37
C SER A 56 12.48 -7.59 -18.70
N SER A 57 11.54 -8.54 -18.74
CA SER A 57 10.88 -8.98 -19.97
C SER A 57 9.51 -8.34 -20.23
N GLU A 58 8.71 -8.12 -19.18
CA GLU A 58 7.33 -7.65 -19.28
C GLU A 58 7.00 -6.63 -18.16
N PRO A 59 7.73 -5.48 -18.06
CA PRO A 59 7.67 -4.61 -16.88
C PRO A 59 6.26 -4.06 -16.60
N SER A 60 5.59 -3.49 -17.60
CA SER A 60 4.26 -2.88 -17.43
C SER A 60 3.21 -3.90 -16.98
N ARG A 61 3.21 -5.08 -17.60
CA ARG A 61 2.28 -6.15 -17.27
C ARG A 61 2.45 -6.65 -15.85
N VAL A 62 3.70 -6.83 -15.43
CA VAL A 62 4.02 -7.38 -14.10
C VAL A 62 3.73 -6.34 -13.01
N LEU A 63 4.07 -5.08 -13.23
CA LEU A 63 3.73 -3.99 -12.32
C LEU A 63 2.21 -3.89 -12.15
N ALA A 64 1.44 -3.86 -13.24
CA ALA A 64 -0.01 -3.81 -13.14
C ALA A 64 -0.59 -5.05 -12.45
N ALA A 65 -0.15 -6.25 -12.85
CA ALA A 65 -0.68 -7.49 -12.30
C ALA A 65 -0.40 -7.64 -10.78
N SER A 66 0.77 -7.22 -10.31
CA SER A 66 1.17 -7.36 -8.90
C SER A 66 0.29 -6.57 -7.92
N LEU A 67 -0.48 -5.60 -8.38
CA LEU A 67 -1.46 -4.87 -7.57
C LEU A 67 -2.74 -5.68 -7.30
N PHE A 68 -3.01 -6.73 -8.09
CA PHE A 68 -4.26 -7.47 -8.01
C PHE A 68 -4.11 -8.92 -7.52
N TRP A 69 -2.88 -9.34 -7.19
CA TRP A 69 -2.61 -10.70 -6.71
C TRP A 69 -1.80 -10.64 -5.42
N LEU A 70 -2.28 -11.35 -4.40
CA LEU A 70 -1.63 -11.43 -3.10
C LEU A 70 -0.66 -12.61 -3.03
N ASP A 71 0.42 -12.48 -2.27
CA ASP A 71 1.33 -13.61 -2.01
C ASP A 71 0.69 -14.68 -1.10
N GLY A 72 -0.17 -14.25 -0.18
CA GLY A 72 -0.94 -15.12 0.68
C GLY A 72 -2.20 -15.68 0.02
N ARG A 73 -2.76 -16.73 0.64
CA ARG A 73 -4.04 -17.31 0.22
C ARG A 73 -5.25 -16.69 0.94
N MET A 74 -5.05 -15.60 1.67
CA MET A 74 -6.06 -14.92 2.46
C MET A 74 -6.05 -13.42 2.12
N TRP A 75 -7.22 -12.86 1.91
CA TRP A 75 -7.44 -11.44 1.62
C TRP A 75 -7.82 -10.63 2.86
N TRP A 76 -8.46 -11.28 3.84
CA TRP A 76 -9.01 -10.60 5.01
C TRP A 76 -7.98 -9.87 5.89
N PRO A 77 -6.68 -10.28 6.00
CA PRO A 77 -5.69 -9.50 6.74
C PRO A 77 -5.44 -8.10 6.14
N TYR A 78 -5.81 -7.91 4.88
CA TYR A 78 -5.71 -6.61 4.22
C TYR A 78 -6.87 -5.67 4.55
N VAL A 79 -8.02 -6.19 5.03
CA VAL A 79 -9.20 -5.39 5.33
C VAL A 79 -8.92 -4.25 6.30
N PRO A 80 -8.28 -4.45 7.47
CA PRO A 80 -7.99 -3.35 8.39
C PRO A 80 -7.14 -2.24 7.75
N MET A 81 -6.17 -2.61 6.93
CA MET A 81 -5.30 -1.69 6.21
C MET A 81 -6.07 -0.91 5.13
N PHE A 82 -6.95 -1.58 4.38
CA PHE A 82 -7.77 -0.94 3.37
C PHE A 82 -8.78 0.02 4.02
N VAL A 83 -9.43 -0.37 5.09
CA VAL A 83 -10.42 0.46 5.80
C VAL A 83 -9.75 1.60 6.57
N GLY A 84 -8.61 1.34 7.23
CA GLY A 84 -7.93 2.31 8.11
C GLY A 84 -6.97 3.25 7.39
N VAL A 85 -6.47 2.88 6.21
CA VAL A 85 -5.46 3.68 5.48
C VAL A 85 -5.93 4.02 4.07
N VAL A 86 -6.27 3.00 3.25
CA VAL A 86 -6.49 3.20 1.81
C VAL A 86 -7.76 4.00 1.56
N ALA A 87 -8.88 3.66 2.22
CA ALA A 87 -10.13 4.40 2.08
C ALA A 87 -10.07 5.84 2.63
N PRO A 88 -9.50 6.12 3.82
CA PRO A 88 -9.25 7.50 4.25
C PRO A 88 -8.35 8.28 3.30
N ALA A 89 -7.34 7.64 2.70
CA ALA A 89 -6.46 8.29 1.73
C ALA A 89 -7.22 8.64 0.44
N GLU A 90 -8.05 7.74 -0.10
CA GLU A 90 -8.87 8.02 -1.29
C GLU A 90 -9.80 9.22 -1.05
N ARG A 91 -10.47 9.26 0.10
CA ARG A 91 -11.37 10.36 0.47
C ARG A 91 -10.66 11.71 0.57
N ARG A 92 -9.47 11.74 1.19
CA ARG A 92 -8.74 12.99 1.48
C ARG A 92 -7.89 13.47 0.32
N LEU A 93 -7.24 12.57 -0.42
CA LEU A 93 -6.37 12.92 -1.53
C LEU A 93 -7.15 13.20 -2.83
N ARG A 94 -8.43 12.82 -2.93
CA ARG A 94 -9.20 12.69 -4.17
C ARG A 94 -8.64 11.54 -5.04
N TRP A 95 -9.50 10.84 -5.80
CA TRP A 95 -9.21 9.61 -6.50
C TRP A 95 -7.96 9.64 -7.40
N TRP A 96 -7.76 10.73 -8.16
CA TRP A 96 -6.65 10.82 -9.11
C TRP A 96 -5.29 11.04 -8.42
N ARG A 97 -5.23 11.86 -7.33
CA ARG A 97 -4.00 12.03 -6.53
C ARG A 97 -3.68 10.75 -5.75
N TRP A 98 -4.70 10.09 -5.22
CA TRP A 98 -4.57 8.79 -4.58
C TRP A 98 -3.97 7.75 -5.53
N LEU A 99 -4.48 7.66 -6.79
CA LEU A 99 -3.90 6.81 -7.83
C LEU A 99 -2.47 7.22 -8.17
N LEU A 100 -2.23 8.50 -8.42
CA LEU A 100 -0.90 9.00 -8.77
C LEU A 100 0.13 8.66 -7.70
N VAL A 101 -0.14 9.00 -6.45
CA VAL A 101 0.77 8.72 -5.31
C VAL A 101 0.99 7.22 -5.14
N GLY A 102 -0.10 6.44 -5.11
CA GLY A 102 -0.01 5.01 -4.89
C GLY A 102 0.72 4.28 -6.01
N LEU A 103 0.44 4.62 -7.28
CA LEU A 103 1.12 4.01 -8.44
C LEU A 103 2.58 4.44 -8.51
N THR A 104 2.91 5.71 -8.26
CA THR A 104 4.30 6.16 -8.22
C THR A 104 5.07 5.44 -7.12
N ALA A 105 4.51 5.35 -5.91
CA ALA A 105 5.12 4.62 -4.80
C ALA A 105 5.28 3.13 -5.10
N HIS A 106 4.28 2.52 -5.75
CA HIS A 106 4.36 1.12 -6.17
C HIS A 106 5.50 0.89 -7.18
N VAL A 107 5.58 1.70 -8.23
CA VAL A 107 6.61 1.55 -9.27
C VAL A 107 8.00 1.80 -8.67
N THR A 108 8.20 2.91 -7.97
CA THR A 108 9.50 3.28 -7.39
C THR A 108 9.94 2.31 -6.30
N GLY A 109 9.02 1.89 -5.40
CA GLY A 109 9.29 0.88 -4.38
C GLY A 109 9.69 -0.47 -4.98
N THR A 110 8.96 -0.92 -6.02
CA THR A 110 9.32 -2.14 -6.74
C THR A 110 10.70 -2.02 -7.40
N LEU A 111 10.98 -0.93 -8.09
CA LEU A 111 12.27 -0.73 -8.77
C LEU A 111 13.43 -0.63 -7.78
N ALA A 112 13.25 0.08 -6.66
CA ALA A 112 14.26 0.17 -5.60
C ALA A 112 14.53 -1.20 -4.95
N GLY A 113 13.48 -1.93 -4.57
CA GLY A 113 13.61 -3.26 -3.98
C GLY A 113 14.27 -4.26 -4.92
N GLN A 114 13.80 -4.35 -6.17
CA GLN A 114 14.38 -5.25 -7.17
C GLN A 114 15.80 -4.81 -7.58
N GLY A 115 16.09 -3.50 -7.58
CA GLY A 115 17.43 -2.95 -7.78
C GLY A 115 18.39 -3.39 -6.67
N PHE A 116 17.96 -3.29 -5.41
CA PHE A 116 18.71 -3.78 -4.26
C PHE A 116 18.96 -5.29 -4.35
N LEU A 117 17.95 -6.09 -4.70
CA LEU A 117 18.12 -7.53 -4.89
C LEU A 117 19.14 -7.83 -5.99
N ARG A 118 19.07 -7.10 -7.12
CA ARG A 118 20.03 -7.27 -8.23
C ARG A 118 21.47 -6.96 -7.80
N TRP A 119 21.64 -5.91 -7.00
CA TRP A 119 22.92 -5.50 -6.44
C TRP A 119 23.46 -6.57 -5.47
N SER A 120 22.65 -7.07 -4.53
CA SER A 120 23.04 -8.13 -3.58
C SER A 120 23.39 -9.44 -4.27
N LEU A 121 22.67 -9.79 -5.36
CA LEU A 121 23.00 -10.97 -6.19
C LEU A 121 24.36 -10.83 -6.89
N LYS A 122 24.67 -9.63 -7.39
CA LYS A 122 25.98 -9.36 -8.04
C LYS A 122 27.14 -9.46 -7.06
N ARG A 123 26.91 -9.10 -5.79
CA ARG A 123 27.93 -9.21 -4.73
C ARG A 123 28.03 -10.60 -4.11
N GLY A 124 27.16 -11.52 -4.47
CA GLY A 124 27.12 -12.85 -3.87
C GLY A 124 26.51 -12.88 -2.46
N GLU A 125 25.95 -11.74 -1.99
CA GLU A 125 25.31 -11.60 -0.68
C GLU A 125 23.91 -12.24 -0.63
N ALA A 126 23.29 -12.46 -1.78
CA ALA A 126 21.97 -13.07 -1.90
C ALA A 126 22.05 -14.38 -2.73
N PRO A 127 21.30 -15.42 -2.32
CA PRO A 127 21.27 -16.67 -3.05
C PRO A 127 20.57 -16.52 -4.42
N ARG A 128 21.11 -17.11 -5.48
CA ARG A 128 20.60 -17.02 -6.87
C ARG A 128 19.13 -17.40 -7.03
N ARG A 129 18.58 -18.25 -6.15
CA ARG A 129 17.15 -18.62 -6.16
C ARG A 129 16.22 -17.41 -6.00
N LEU A 130 16.70 -16.30 -5.41
CA LEU A 130 15.91 -15.07 -5.21
C LEU A 130 15.65 -14.29 -6.49
N VAL A 131 16.30 -14.59 -7.62
CA VAL A 131 15.95 -14.02 -8.95
C VAL A 131 14.46 -14.22 -9.28
N ASN A 132 13.86 -15.31 -8.78
CA ASN A 132 12.45 -15.61 -8.94
C ASN A 132 11.65 -15.36 -7.67
N ALA A 133 12.19 -14.60 -6.71
CA ALA A 133 11.46 -14.25 -5.49
C ALA A 133 10.22 -13.44 -5.85
N ARG A 134 9.11 -13.80 -5.19
CA ARG A 134 7.83 -13.16 -5.42
C ARG A 134 7.75 -11.86 -4.64
N ASP A 135 7.25 -10.85 -5.29
CA ASP A 135 6.98 -9.56 -4.70
C ASP A 135 5.58 -9.08 -5.08
N VAL A 136 4.90 -8.40 -4.16
CA VAL A 136 3.50 -8.01 -4.29
C VAL A 136 3.38 -6.50 -4.16
N GLY A 137 2.78 -5.87 -5.16
CA GLY A 137 2.72 -4.43 -5.26
C GLY A 137 1.76 -3.72 -4.30
N VAL A 138 0.80 -4.45 -3.72
CA VAL A 138 -0.23 -3.88 -2.85
C VAL A 138 0.36 -3.11 -1.66
N SER A 139 1.36 -3.67 -0.98
CA SER A 139 1.98 -3.03 0.20
C SER A 139 2.71 -1.73 -0.14
N TYR A 140 3.36 -1.65 -1.30
CA TYR A 140 4.04 -0.43 -1.76
C TYR A 140 3.05 0.69 -2.05
N PHE A 141 1.94 0.37 -2.73
CA PHE A 141 0.87 1.33 -2.96
C PHE A 141 0.31 1.86 -1.63
N VAL A 142 0.01 0.95 -0.70
CA VAL A 142 -0.54 1.31 0.62
C VAL A 142 0.43 2.17 1.42
N LEU A 143 1.72 1.83 1.45
CA LEU A 143 2.71 2.63 2.15
C LEU A 143 2.89 4.01 1.51
N GLY A 144 2.81 4.11 0.19
CA GLY A 144 2.83 5.40 -0.50
C GLY A 144 1.67 6.29 -0.09
N VAL A 145 0.44 5.77 -0.15
CA VAL A 145 -0.73 6.57 0.27
C VAL A 145 -0.77 6.82 1.77
N ALA A 146 -0.21 5.93 2.60
CA ALA A 146 -0.04 6.15 4.03
C ALA A 146 0.93 7.30 4.32
N GLY A 147 2.06 7.37 3.60
CA GLY A 147 3.00 8.48 3.66
C GLY A 147 2.33 9.82 3.35
N ALA A 148 1.58 9.91 2.24
CA ALA A 148 0.86 11.11 1.88
C ALA A 148 -0.27 11.46 2.89
N LEU A 149 -1.01 10.44 3.36
CA LEU A 149 -2.05 10.60 4.37
C LEU A 149 -1.51 11.13 5.70
N SER A 150 -0.24 10.84 6.02
CA SER A 150 0.41 11.36 7.23
C SER A 150 0.47 12.90 7.28
N GLY A 151 0.34 13.56 6.13
CA GLY A 151 0.18 15.02 6.04
C GLY A 151 -1.04 15.57 6.76
N TYR A 152 -2.06 14.75 7.01
CA TYR A 152 -3.28 15.12 7.74
C TYR A 152 -3.22 14.83 9.25
N ILE A 153 -2.10 14.34 9.74
CA ILE A 153 -1.86 14.22 11.20
C ILE A 153 -1.81 15.64 11.79
N ARG A 154 -2.32 15.81 13.00
CA ARG A 154 -2.25 17.09 13.74
C ARG A 154 -0.82 17.65 13.74
N PRO A 155 -0.61 18.95 13.49
CA PRO A 155 0.72 19.55 13.32
C PRO A 155 1.72 19.17 14.43
N GLN A 156 1.26 19.15 15.68
CA GLN A 156 2.08 18.82 16.87
C GLN A 156 2.60 17.36 16.88
N TRP A 157 1.93 16.44 16.19
CA TRP A 157 2.31 15.02 16.14
C TRP A 157 2.85 14.59 14.77
N ARG A 158 2.67 15.42 13.74
CA ARG A 158 2.98 15.07 12.34
C ARG A 158 4.44 14.67 12.15
N SER A 159 5.38 15.54 12.52
CA SER A 159 6.82 15.29 12.37
C SER A 159 7.27 14.07 13.18
N ARG A 160 6.79 13.94 14.41
CA ARG A 160 7.12 12.80 15.28
C ARG A 160 6.60 11.49 14.70
N GLY A 161 5.34 11.46 14.24
CA GLY A 161 4.73 10.27 13.62
C GLY A 161 5.43 9.87 12.33
N GLN A 162 5.76 10.83 11.47
CA GLN A 162 6.50 10.59 10.23
C GLN A 162 7.92 10.08 10.50
N ALA A 163 8.64 10.72 11.42
CA ALA A 163 9.98 10.29 11.83
C ALA A 163 9.95 8.87 12.42
N ALA A 164 9.02 8.59 13.33
CA ALA A 164 8.87 7.25 13.90
C ALA A 164 8.59 6.18 12.83
N ALA A 165 7.73 6.46 11.86
CA ALA A 165 7.44 5.55 10.75
C ALA A 165 8.66 5.31 9.86
N VAL A 166 9.40 6.39 9.49
CA VAL A 166 10.64 6.28 8.72
C VAL A 166 11.69 5.47 9.49
N LEU A 167 11.91 5.77 10.78
CA LEU A 167 12.87 5.04 11.62
C LEU A 167 12.49 3.56 11.76
N ALA A 168 11.20 3.24 11.91
CA ALA A 168 10.74 1.85 11.98
C ALA A 168 11.00 1.10 10.66
N LEU A 169 10.68 1.72 9.51
CA LEU A 169 10.91 1.11 8.19
C LEU A 169 12.42 1.00 7.87
N ALA A 170 13.20 2.03 8.18
CA ALA A 170 14.65 2.02 8.00
C ALA A 170 15.32 0.99 8.93
N GLY A 171 14.90 0.93 10.20
CA GLY A 171 15.36 -0.08 11.15
C GLY A 171 15.07 -1.50 10.67
N ASN A 172 13.85 -1.74 10.13
CA ASN A 172 13.51 -3.04 9.58
C ASN A 172 14.35 -3.38 8.32
N ALA A 173 14.58 -2.40 7.44
CA ALA A 173 15.42 -2.56 6.25
C ALA A 173 16.91 -2.81 6.59
N THR A 174 17.42 -2.30 7.71
CA THR A 174 18.80 -2.54 8.17
C THR A 174 18.95 -3.85 8.93
N LEU A 175 17.99 -4.18 9.82
CA LEU A 175 17.99 -5.42 10.59
C LEU A 175 17.66 -6.65 9.75
N ARG A 176 16.85 -6.48 8.73
CA ARG A 176 16.44 -7.53 7.78
C ARG A 176 16.57 -6.99 6.36
N PRO A 177 17.80 -6.93 5.80
CA PRO A 177 18.05 -6.31 4.49
C PRO A 177 17.46 -7.15 3.35
N THR A 178 16.15 -7.07 3.20
CA THR A 178 15.45 -7.71 2.09
C THR A 178 15.03 -6.67 1.05
N PHE A 179 14.87 -7.11 -0.18
CA PHE A 179 14.38 -6.24 -1.27
C PHE A 179 13.00 -5.66 -0.97
N THR A 180 12.16 -6.37 -0.24
CA THR A 180 10.82 -5.92 0.16
C THR A 180 10.90 -4.75 1.15
N GLU A 181 11.79 -4.82 2.15
CA GLU A 181 11.93 -3.77 3.16
C GLU A 181 12.51 -2.48 2.55
N VAL A 182 13.47 -2.60 1.64
CA VAL A 182 13.98 -1.44 0.87
C VAL A 182 12.85 -0.81 0.04
N GLY A 183 12.04 -1.63 -0.60
CA GLY A 183 10.88 -1.16 -1.36
C GLY A 183 9.82 -0.49 -0.48
N HIS A 184 9.54 -1.02 0.71
CA HIS A 184 8.62 -0.43 1.69
C HIS A 184 9.06 0.95 2.14
N LEU A 185 10.33 1.09 2.54
CA LEU A 185 10.88 2.38 2.92
C LEU A 185 10.80 3.39 1.77
N THR A 186 11.21 2.98 0.57
CA THR A 186 11.14 3.84 -0.63
C THR A 186 9.71 4.28 -0.92
N ALA A 187 8.75 3.37 -0.91
CA ALA A 187 7.35 3.67 -1.17
C ALA A 187 6.77 4.67 -0.16
N PHE A 188 7.08 4.49 1.12
CA PHE A 188 6.63 5.43 2.16
C PHE A 188 7.26 6.81 1.99
N CYS A 189 8.56 6.90 1.69
CA CYS A 189 9.26 8.17 1.42
C CYS A 189 8.68 8.90 0.20
N VAL A 190 8.30 8.18 -0.87
CA VAL A 190 7.58 8.75 -2.00
C VAL A 190 6.26 9.36 -1.56
N GLY A 191 5.51 8.67 -0.68
CA GLY A 191 4.30 9.20 -0.09
C GLY A 191 4.53 10.47 0.73
N LEU A 192 5.58 10.52 1.54
CA LEU A 192 5.97 11.73 2.28
C LEU A 192 6.28 12.90 1.34
N ALA A 193 7.04 12.65 0.28
CA ALA A 193 7.36 13.65 -0.74
C ALA A 193 6.11 14.16 -1.49
N ALA A 194 5.05 13.37 -1.55
CA ALA A 194 3.78 13.73 -2.16
C ALA A 194 2.84 14.53 -1.24
N ILE A 195 3.20 14.79 0.02
CA ILE A 195 2.38 15.59 0.96
C ILE A 195 2.00 16.97 0.39
N PRO A 196 2.84 17.71 -0.35
CA PRO A 196 2.44 18.98 -0.94
C PRO A 196 1.27 18.86 -1.93
N LEU A 197 1.04 17.69 -2.52
CA LEU A 197 -0.09 17.42 -3.41
C LEU A 197 -1.41 17.20 -2.65
N ALA A 198 -1.38 17.03 -1.32
CA ALA A 198 -2.56 16.78 -0.52
C ALA A 198 -3.40 18.06 -0.38
N PRO A 199 -4.70 18.03 -0.78
CA PRO A 199 -5.56 19.21 -0.68
C PRO A 199 -5.98 19.46 0.78
N ASP A 200 -6.36 20.71 1.07
CA ASP A 200 -7.11 21.13 2.27
C ASP A 200 -6.65 20.53 3.60
N ARG A 201 -5.32 20.42 3.80
CA ARG A 201 -4.74 19.81 5.01
C ARG A 201 -5.12 20.56 6.29
N ASP A 202 -5.36 21.86 6.18
CA ASP A 202 -5.60 22.74 7.32
C ASP A 202 -7.12 23.01 7.54
N THR A 203 -7.98 22.58 6.60
CA THR A 203 -9.42 22.85 6.61
C THR A 203 -10.28 21.64 6.99
N VAL A 204 -9.70 20.46 7.23
CA VAL A 204 -10.47 19.27 7.59
C VAL A 204 -10.87 19.36 9.07
N PRO A 205 -12.16 19.62 9.39
CA PRO A 205 -12.61 19.59 10.78
C PRO A 205 -12.36 18.20 11.37
N TYR A 206 -11.72 18.15 12.52
CA TYR A 206 -11.60 16.89 13.25
C TYR A 206 -13.00 16.50 13.77
N PRO A 207 -13.40 15.21 13.79
CA PRO A 207 -14.72 14.77 14.24
C PRO A 207 -15.15 15.26 15.63
N ALA A 208 -14.20 15.69 16.48
CA ALA A 208 -14.48 16.29 17.78
C ALA A 208 -15.15 17.68 17.68
N ASP A 209 -14.96 18.40 16.57
CA ASP A 209 -15.55 19.73 16.36
C ASP A 209 -16.99 19.64 15.86
N ALA A 210 -17.39 18.47 15.33
CA ALA A 210 -18.77 18.19 14.95
C ALA A 210 -19.71 17.95 16.16
N ALA A 211 -19.17 17.84 17.38
CA ALA A 211 -19.93 17.64 18.61
C ALA A 211 -20.39 18.95 19.29
N GLY A 212 -20.39 20.08 18.55
CA GLY A 212 -21.19 21.28 18.93
C GLY A 212 -20.88 21.91 20.29
N ARG A 213 -19.66 21.85 20.78
CA ARG A 213 -19.26 22.70 21.92
C ARG A 213 -18.80 24.07 21.41
N LYS A 214 -19.73 25.04 21.39
CA LYS A 214 -19.38 26.45 21.43
C LYS A 214 -18.55 26.67 22.69
N ILE A 215 -17.24 26.84 22.55
CA ILE A 215 -16.43 27.44 23.57
C ILE A 215 -16.67 28.95 23.38
N ALA A 216 -17.47 29.56 24.24
CA ALA A 216 -17.61 31.00 24.33
C ALA A 216 -16.29 31.61 24.84
N PRO A 217 -16.03 32.90 24.51
CA PRO A 217 -14.76 33.56 24.71
C PRO A 217 -14.36 33.69 26.19
#